data_0dc5f7a35a8b66544fe255d9da3fcaa9
#
_entry.id   0dc5f7a35a8b66544fe255d9da3fcaa9
#
_cell.length_a   1.000
_cell.length_b   1.000
_cell.length_c   1.000
_cell.angle_alpha   90.00
_cell.angle_beta   90.00
_cell.angle_gamma   90.00
#
_symmetry.space_group_name_H-M   'P 1'
#
loop_
_entity.id
_entity.type
_entity.pdbx_description
1 polymer ?
#
loop_
_entity_poly.entity_id
_entity_poly.type
_entity_poly.pdbx_seq_one_letter_code
_entity_poly.pdbx_strand_id
1 'polypeptide(L)'
;MAYTTIEQSKRLIGIGLDPETADATNHDTPAWTLDRLIELLPKELYNVSPRSHYYKLHLFWGEWRGVKTWYVEYYREMWRDELLVEAEGPTLMEAVINMHEAIVRGRYTSDEQEAFRRHYDEPDQYGHYRGEEE
;
A
#
# COMPACT_ATOMS: atom_id res chain seq x y z
N MET A 1 5.37 6.82 19.81
CA MET A 1 5.44 6.33 18.46
C MET A 1 4.05 6.27 17.87
N ALA A 2 3.87 6.80 16.69
CA ALA A 2 2.56 6.86 16.06
C ALA A 2 2.22 5.54 15.39
N TYR A 3 0.98 5.13 15.52
CA TYR A 3 0.48 3.94 14.84
C TYR A 3 -0.94 4.22 14.37
N THR A 4 -1.49 3.30 13.59
CA THR A 4 -2.79 3.52 12.97
C THR A 4 -3.88 3.69 14.02
N THR A 5 -4.85 4.54 13.71
CA THR A 5 -6.04 4.69 14.51
C THR A 5 -6.91 3.44 14.37
N ILE A 6 -7.92 3.33 15.20
CA ILE A 6 -8.83 2.20 15.12
C ILE A 6 -9.51 2.17 13.75
N GLU A 7 -9.91 3.34 13.25
CA GLU A 7 -10.53 3.41 11.92
C GLU A 7 -9.58 3.02 10.81
N GLN A 8 -8.34 3.51 10.88
CA GLN A 8 -7.34 3.16 9.89
C GLN A 8 -7.05 1.65 9.94
N SER A 9 -6.96 1.10 11.14
CA SER A 9 -6.72 -0.33 11.30
C SER A 9 -7.84 -1.15 10.70
N LYS A 10 -9.09 -0.76 10.94
CA LYS A 10 -10.23 -1.46 10.37
C LYS A 10 -10.23 -1.38 8.85
N ARG A 11 -9.82 -0.25 8.32
CA ARG A 11 -9.74 -0.08 6.89
C ARG A 11 -8.70 -1.01 6.26
N LEU A 12 -7.53 -1.13 6.92
CA LEU A 12 -6.48 -2.03 6.46
C LEU A 12 -6.93 -3.48 6.51
N ILE A 13 -7.54 -3.88 7.62
CA ILE A 13 -8.06 -5.23 7.75
C ILE A 13 -9.14 -5.46 6.70
N GLY A 14 -9.96 -4.44 6.43
CA GLY A 14 -11.02 -4.54 5.43
C GLY A 14 -10.54 -4.76 4.02
N ILE A 15 -9.34 -4.31 3.69
CA ILE A 15 -8.77 -4.60 2.37
C ILE A 15 -7.95 -5.88 2.38
N GLY A 16 -7.90 -6.58 3.52
CA GLY A 16 -7.32 -7.90 3.60
C GLY A 16 -5.95 -7.97 4.25
N LEU A 17 -5.44 -6.88 4.81
CA LEU A 17 -4.13 -6.93 5.45
C LEU A 17 -4.19 -7.87 6.65
N ASP A 18 -3.24 -8.81 6.70
CA ASP A 18 -3.20 -9.82 7.75
C ASP A 18 -2.90 -9.14 9.09
N PRO A 19 -3.81 -9.28 10.07
CA PRO A 19 -3.58 -8.67 11.38
C PRO A 19 -2.30 -9.13 12.05
N GLU A 20 -1.77 -10.29 11.67
CA GLU A 20 -0.52 -10.75 12.26
C GLU A 20 0.69 -9.95 11.81
N THR A 21 0.55 -9.15 10.76
CA THR A 21 1.63 -8.28 10.34
C THR A 21 1.70 -7.02 11.20
N ALA A 22 0.72 -6.79 12.06
CA ALA A 22 0.70 -5.62 12.94
C ALA A 22 1.84 -5.67 13.94
N ASP A 23 2.41 -4.50 14.23
CA ASP A 23 3.48 -4.39 15.21
C ASP A 23 3.07 -3.56 16.41
N ALA A 24 1.78 -3.28 16.54
CA ALA A 24 1.26 -2.49 17.66
C ALA A 24 -0.19 -2.88 17.92
N THR A 25 -0.76 -2.32 18.97
CA THR A 25 -2.19 -2.47 19.24
C THR A 25 -2.75 -1.11 19.66
N ASN A 26 -4.00 -0.91 19.36
CA ASN A 26 -4.73 0.28 19.76
C ASN A 26 -6.05 -0.19 20.35
N HIS A 27 -6.16 -0.17 21.69
CA HIS A 27 -7.33 -0.69 22.39
C HIS A 27 -7.69 -2.08 21.91
N ASP A 28 -6.69 -2.97 21.94
CA ASP A 28 -6.83 -4.38 21.56
C ASP A 28 -7.09 -4.59 20.06
N THR A 29 -7.11 -3.53 19.28
CA THR A 29 -7.23 -3.65 17.83
C THR A 29 -5.82 -3.71 17.25
N PRO A 30 -5.53 -4.64 16.33
CA PRO A 30 -4.23 -4.63 15.68
C PRO A 30 -3.96 -3.29 15.04
N ALA A 31 -2.74 -2.81 15.20
CA ALA A 31 -2.34 -1.53 14.65
C ALA A 31 -0.95 -1.64 14.04
N TRP A 32 -0.62 -0.73 13.18
CA TRP A 32 0.65 -0.74 12.47
C TRP A 32 1.33 0.61 12.65
N THR A 33 2.63 0.58 12.96
CA THR A 33 3.40 1.82 12.92
C THR A 33 3.63 2.20 11.46
N LEU A 34 3.94 3.46 11.24
CA LEU A 34 4.25 3.93 9.90
C LEU A 34 5.41 3.14 9.29
N ASP A 35 6.46 2.91 10.08
CA ASP A 35 7.61 2.16 9.60
C ASP A 35 7.21 0.78 9.13
N ARG A 36 6.33 0.12 9.88
CA ARG A 36 5.89 -1.22 9.50
C ARG A 36 5.10 -1.21 8.21
N LEU A 37 4.20 -0.23 8.05
CA LEU A 37 3.42 -0.13 6.83
C LEU A 37 4.29 0.14 5.61
N ILE A 38 5.32 0.98 5.78
CA ILE A 38 6.26 1.24 4.68
C ILE A 38 7.07 -0.02 4.39
N GLU A 39 7.48 -0.73 5.43
CA GLU A 39 8.24 -1.97 5.26
C GLU A 39 7.45 -3.02 4.49
N LEU A 40 6.13 -3.05 4.69
CA LEU A 40 5.28 -4.00 4.01
C LEU A 40 5.03 -3.65 2.54
N LEU A 41 5.32 -2.42 2.13
CA LEU A 41 5.16 -2.05 0.72
C LEU A 41 6.27 -2.67 -0.12
N PRO A 42 5.95 -3.11 -1.33
CA PRO A 42 7.01 -3.57 -2.24
C PRO A 42 7.97 -2.44 -2.54
N LYS A 43 9.24 -2.76 -2.71
CA LYS A 43 10.23 -1.77 -3.11
C LYS A 43 10.09 -1.40 -4.56
N GLU A 44 9.62 -2.35 -5.36
CA GLU A 44 9.43 -2.16 -6.80
C GLU A 44 8.16 -2.84 -7.25
N LEU A 45 7.52 -2.28 -8.24
CA LEU A 45 6.40 -2.92 -8.91
C LEU A 45 6.77 -3.13 -10.37
N TYR A 46 6.35 -4.26 -10.89
CA TYR A 46 6.61 -4.62 -12.28
C TYR A 46 5.31 -4.48 -13.05
N ASN A 47 5.35 -3.74 -14.12
CA ASN A 47 4.20 -3.57 -14.97
C ASN A 47 4.32 -4.43 -16.20
N VAL A 48 3.40 -5.39 -16.35
CA VAL A 48 3.37 -6.23 -17.53
C VAL A 48 2.63 -5.48 -18.61
N SER A 49 3.36 -4.87 -19.50
CA SER A 49 2.78 -4.17 -20.62
C SER A 49 3.73 -4.44 -21.78
N PRO A 50 3.44 -3.94 -22.98
CA PRO A 50 4.37 -4.14 -24.09
C PRO A 50 5.79 -3.73 -23.74
N ARG A 51 5.93 -2.86 -22.75
CA ARG A 51 7.25 -2.52 -22.24
C ARG A 51 7.25 -2.90 -20.77
N SER A 52 7.82 -4.02 -20.47
CA SER A 52 7.91 -4.49 -19.08
C SER A 52 8.99 -3.71 -18.36
N HIS A 53 8.61 -3.00 -17.33
CA HIS A 53 9.53 -2.16 -16.57
C HIS A 53 9.27 -2.27 -15.09
N TYR A 54 10.30 -2.00 -14.31
CA TYR A 54 10.22 -1.93 -12.86
C TYR A 54 10.07 -0.47 -12.46
N TYR A 55 9.18 -0.23 -11.52
CA TYR A 55 8.90 1.10 -10.99
C TYR A 55 9.24 1.09 -9.51
N LYS A 56 10.01 2.07 -9.08
CA LYS A 56 10.52 2.12 -7.71
C LYS A 56 9.64 2.97 -6.82
N LEU A 57 9.66 2.62 -5.54
CA LEU A 57 8.88 3.30 -4.52
C LEU A 57 9.54 4.63 -4.15
N HIS A 58 8.74 5.67 -4.12
CA HIS A 58 9.16 7.01 -3.70
C HIS A 58 8.13 7.60 -2.74
N LEU A 59 8.62 8.24 -1.69
CA LEU A 59 7.77 8.92 -0.73
C LEU A 59 8.27 10.36 -0.61
N PHE A 60 7.38 11.32 -0.73
CA PHE A 60 7.77 12.73 -0.59
C PHE A 60 6.54 13.57 -0.26
N TRP A 61 6.77 14.82 0.13
CA TRP A 61 5.66 15.73 0.36
C TRP A 61 5.82 16.94 -0.55
N GLY A 62 4.68 17.52 -0.90
CA GLY A 62 4.66 18.71 -1.70
C GLY A 62 3.65 19.70 -1.17
N GLU A 63 3.72 20.91 -1.69
CA GLU A 63 2.82 21.96 -1.28
C GLU A 63 2.23 22.59 -2.51
N TRP A 64 0.91 22.71 -2.52
CA TRP A 64 0.21 23.32 -3.64
C TRP A 64 -0.83 24.27 -3.06
N ARG A 65 -0.68 25.56 -3.39
CA ARG A 65 -1.59 26.58 -2.89
C ARG A 65 -1.70 26.56 -1.38
N GLY A 66 -0.59 26.39 -0.71
CA GLY A 66 -0.55 26.38 0.76
C GLY A 66 -1.00 25.10 1.42
N VAL A 67 -1.40 24.11 0.64
CA VAL A 67 -1.83 22.83 1.18
C VAL A 67 -0.70 21.84 1.04
N LYS A 68 -0.27 21.26 2.17
CA LYS A 68 0.78 20.26 2.17
C LYS A 68 0.15 18.87 2.01
N THR A 69 0.70 18.10 1.11
CA THR A 69 0.19 16.77 0.81
C THR A 69 1.36 15.81 0.72
N TRP A 70 1.20 14.62 1.29
CA TRP A 70 2.18 13.57 1.19
C TRP A 70 1.83 12.68 0.01
N TYR A 71 2.88 12.25 -0.71
CA TYR A 71 2.73 11.42 -1.89
C TYR A 71 3.53 10.15 -1.73
N VAL A 72 2.95 9.05 -2.14
CA VAL A 72 3.61 7.77 -2.25
C VAL A 72 3.40 7.34 -3.67
N GLU A 73 4.47 7.03 -4.38
CA GLU A 73 4.31 6.68 -5.77
C GLU A 73 5.34 5.65 -6.21
N TYR A 74 4.97 4.92 -7.25
CA TYR A 74 5.89 4.03 -7.92
C TYR A 74 6.15 4.63 -9.29
N TYR A 75 7.40 5.00 -9.54
CA TYR A 75 7.72 5.59 -10.83
C TYR A 75 9.12 5.19 -11.25
N ARG A 76 9.40 5.41 -12.50
CA ARG A 76 10.68 5.04 -13.04
C ARG A 76 11.31 6.27 -13.69
N GLU A 77 12.58 6.43 -13.38
CA GLU A 77 13.39 7.50 -13.91
C GLU A 77 14.08 6.99 -15.16
N MET A 78 13.82 7.61 -16.24
CA MET A 78 14.50 7.31 -17.49
C MET A 78 14.68 8.64 -18.18
N TRP A 79 15.07 8.59 -19.45
CA TRP A 79 15.07 9.80 -20.22
C TRP A 79 13.66 10.41 -20.29
N ARG A 80 12.69 9.67 -19.81
CA ARG A 80 11.32 10.12 -19.71
C ARG A 80 10.71 9.50 -18.45
N ASP A 81 10.32 10.34 -17.53
CA ASP A 81 9.74 9.86 -16.28
C ASP A 81 8.38 9.22 -16.52
N GLU A 82 8.12 8.15 -15.82
CA GLU A 82 6.88 7.43 -15.97
C GLU A 82 6.33 7.07 -14.62
N LEU A 83 5.08 7.43 -14.36
CA LEU A 83 4.38 7.13 -13.12
C LEU A 83 3.49 5.93 -13.33
N LEU A 84 3.60 4.94 -12.46
CA LEU A 84 2.76 3.76 -12.53
C LEU A 84 1.52 3.92 -11.67
N VAL A 85 1.71 4.25 -10.40
CA VAL A 85 0.60 4.41 -9.48
C VAL A 85 1.01 5.41 -8.42
N GLU A 86 0.06 6.21 -7.99
CA GLU A 86 0.28 7.25 -7.01
C GLU A 86 -0.84 7.24 -5.98
N ALA A 87 -0.47 7.50 -4.73
CA ALA A 87 -1.45 7.71 -3.67
C ALA A 87 -1.02 8.93 -2.89
N GLU A 88 -1.97 9.61 -2.30
CA GLU A 88 -1.67 10.82 -1.55
C GLU A 88 -2.51 10.90 -0.29
N GLY A 89 -2.14 11.76 0.62
CA GLY A 89 -2.88 11.97 1.84
C GLY A 89 -2.35 13.17 2.61
N PRO A 90 -3.14 13.67 3.56
CA PRO A 90 -2.71 14.82 4.36
C PRO A 90 -1.59 14.48 5.33
N THR A 91 -1.41 13.21 5.65
CA THR A 91 -0.30 12.73 6.44
C THR A 91 0.37 11.59 5.70
N LEU A 92 1.61 11.33 6.04
CA LEU A 92 2.32 10.22 5.41
C LEU A 92 1.61 8.90 5.72
N MET A 93 1.09 8.76 6.94
CA MET A 93 0.35 7.56 7.31
C MET A 93 -0.83 7.33 6.37
N GLU A 94 -1.62 8.38 6.11
CA GLU A 94 -2.77 8.24 5.20
C GLU A 94 -2.33 7.93 3.77
N ALA A 95 -1.27 8.58 3.32
CA ALA A 95 -0.77 8.34 1.97
C ALA A 95 -0.31 6.89 1.81
N VAL A 96 0.37 6.36 2.82
CA VAL A 96 0.86 4.98 2.79
C VAL A 96 -0.31 4.00 2.82
N ILE A 97 -1.32 4.26 3.66
CA ILE A 97 -2.51 3.41 3.70
C ILE A 97 -3.20 3.41 2.34
N ASN A 98 -3.34 4.59 1.73
CA ASN A 98 -3.95 4.70 0.41
C ASN A 98 -3.16 3.93 -0.64
N MET A 99 -1.84 3.90 -0.52
CA MET A 99 -1.03 3.13 -1.46
C MET A 99 -1.22 1.63 -1.26
N HIS A 100 -1.31 1.16 -0.01
CA HIS A 100 -1.63 -0.25 0.23
C HIS A 100 -2.91 -0.63 -0.50
N GLU A 101 -3.92 0.22 -0.38
CA GLU A 101 -5.20 -0.04 -1.02
C GLU A 101 -5.08 -0.03 -2.54
N ALA A 102 -4.32 0.91 -3.08
CA ALA A 102 -4.14 1.02 -4.53
C ALA A 102 -3.46 -0.21 -5.11
N ILE A 103 -2.44 -0.74 -4.41
CA ILE A 103 -1.73 -1.92 -4.90
C ILE A 103 -2.63 -3.15 -4.85
N VAL A 104 -3.42 -3.28 -3.77
CA VAL A 104 -4.33 -4.42 -3.66
C VAL A 104 -5.33 -4.42 -4.80
N ARG A 105 -5.77 -3.24 -5.20
CA ARG A 105 -6.74 -3.12 -6.29
C ARG A 105 -6.11 -3.20 -7.67
N GLY A 106 -4.80 -2.96 -7.75
CA GLY A 106 -4.12 -2.96 -9.03
C GLY A 106 -3.77 -4.35 -9.50
N ARG A 107 -3.28 -4.42 -10.73
CA ARG A 107 -2.92 -5.70 -11.32
C ARG A 107 -1.45 -5.67 -11.72
N TYR A 108 -0.61 -5.50 -10.74
CA TYR A 108 0.83 -5.48 -10.97
C TYR A 108 1.39 -6.85 -10.67
N THR A 109 2.42 -7.24 -11.39
CA THR A 109 3.04 -8.53 -11.18
C THR A 109 4.53 -8.37 -11.01
N SER A 110 5.06 -8.88 -9.92
CA SER A 110 6.48 -8.94 -9.64
C SER A 110 6.63 -9.89 -8.48
N ASP A 111 7.85 -10.33 -8.23
CA ASP A 111 8.11 -11.19 -7.09
C ASP A 111 7.78 -10.45 -5.81
N GLU A 112 8.08 -9.16 -5.75
CA GLU A 112 7.75 -8.37 -4.58
C GLU A 112 6.25 -8.19 -4.43
N GLN A 113 5.55 -8.06 -5.55
CA GLN A 113 4.10 -7.96 -5.53
C GLN A 113 3.48 -9.24 -4.97
N GLU A 114 4.03 -10.38 -5.35
CA GLU A 114 3.57 -11.63 -4.81
C GLU A 114 3.82 -11.71 -3.32
N ALA A 115 5.01 -11.29 -2.89
CA ALA A 115 5.34 -11.27 -1.48
C ALA A 115 4.39 -10.33 -0.73
N PHE A 116 4.09 -9.19 -1.31
CA PHE A 116 3.16 -8.24 -0.73
C PHE A 116 1.79 -8.89 -0.55
N ARG A 117 1.32 -9.61 -1.57
CA ARG A 117 0.00 -10.22 -1.50
C ARG A 117 -0.11 -11.28 -0.43
N ARG A 118 0.99 -11.86 0.00
CA ARG A 118 0.94 -12.85 1.06
C ARG A 118 0.52 -12.26 2.40
N HIS A 119 0.61 -10.96 2.54
CA HIS A 119 0.19 -10.29 3.76
C HIS A 119 -1.31 -10.01 3.76
N TYR A 120 -2.00 -10.34 2.68
CA TYR A 120 -3.41 -10.04 2.54
C TYR A 120 -4.21 -11.32 2.35
N ASP A 121 -5.38 -11.33 2.98
CA ASP A 121 -6.35 -12.38 2.67
C ASP A 121 -6.89 -12.07 1.30
N GLU A 122 -6.66 -12.97 0.36
CA GLU A 122 -7.21 -12.75 -0.96
C GLU A 122 -8.69 -12.83 -0.90
N PRO A 123 -9.40 -11.78 -1.35
CA PRO A 123 -10.78 -11.99 -1.68
C PRO A 123 -10.70 -13.09 -2.70
N ASP A 124 -11.45 -14.10 -2.55
CA ASP A 124 -11.37 -15.08 -3.57
C ASP A 124 -11.70 -14.33 -4.82
N GLN A 125 -11.21 -14.79 -5.88
CA GLN A 125 -11.26 -14.10 -7.10
C GLN A 125 -12.64 -13.89 -7.56
N TYR A 126 -13.53 -14.30 -6.79
CA TYR A 126 -14.88 -14.30 -7.08
C TYR A 126 -15.59 -13.28 -6.26
N GLY A 127 -14.85 -12.48 -5.54
CA GLY A 127 -15.41 -11.37 -4.87
C GLY A 127 -15.64 -11.56 -3.41
N HIS A 128 -15.33 -12.73 -2.86
CA HIS A 128 -15.43 -12.86 -1.43
C HIS A 128 -14.14 -13.42 -0.91
N TYR A 129 -13.94 -13.33 0.39
CA TYR A 129 -12.69 -13.69 0.97
C TYR A 129 -12.68 -15.16 1.24
N ARG A 130 -11.53 -15.72 1.01
CA ARG A 130 -11.33 -17.05 1.45
C ARG A 130 -11.52 -17.09 2.90
N GLY A 131 -11.81 -17.90 3.47
CA GLY A 131 -12.15 -17.90 4.85
C GLY A 131 -13.59 -17.89 5.02
N GLU A 132 -14.29 -17.51 4.06
CA GLU A 132 -15.64 -17.64 4.13
C GLU A 132 -16.08 -18.61 3.21
N GLU A 133 -15.82 -18.93 2.57
CA GLU A 133 -16.05 -19.59 1.65
C GLU A 133 -16.44 -20.40 1.52
N GLU A 134 -16.43 -20.23 1.35
CA GLU A 134 -16.43 -20.69 0.94
C GLU A 134 -16.72 -20.96 0.76
#